data_ff9bd2c7236bea50f0d1b619c24aaf62
#
_entry.id   ff9bd2c7236bea50f0d1b619c24aaf62
#
_cell.length_a   1.000
_cell.length_b   1.000
_cell.length_c   1.000
_cell.angle_alpha   90.00
_cell.angle_beta   90.00
_cell.angle_gamma   90.00
#
_symmetry.space_group_name_H-M   'P 1'
#
loop_
_entity.id
_entity.type
_entity.pdbx_description
1 polymer ?
#
loop_
_entity_poly.entity_id
_entity_poly.type
_entity_poly.pdbx_seq_one_letter_code
_entity_poly.pdbx_strand_id
1 'polypeptide(L)'
;MKIHREGYPTILITFIIIVLINFLCFYSTKLIFIQLPILLFTLIFFYLILHFFRNPIRDVEINNKHIIAPSDGKLVVLEEVFENEFLKENCFQLSIFMSPLNVHKQWYPVNGEVIYSKNHDGKYLVAWHPKSSTENERSTIVIQTKEKQRVLFRQIAGAVARRICNYSSRGDKVNQNMEAGFIKFGSRIDVFIPKKSKIKVSLNDIIIGGETILAELYI
;
A
#
# COMPACT_ATOMS: atom_id res chain seq x y z
N MET A 1 0.59 17.43 -9.67
CA MET A 1 0.58 16.23 -8.81
C MET A 1 -0.65 16.31 -7.92
N LYS A 2 -1.57 15.32 -7.96
CA LYS A 2 -2.69 15.26 -7.02
C LYS A 2 -2.20 14.71 -5.68
N ILE A 3 -2.73 15.22 -4.57
CA ILE A 3 -2.43 14.76 -3.21
C ILE A 3 -3.58 13.88 -2.72
N HIS A 4 -3.24 12.78 -2.09
CA HIS A 4 -4.20 11.87 -1.49
C HIS A 4 -4.83 12.49 -0.23
N ARG A 5 -6.14 12.25 -0.03
CA ARG A 5 -6.93 12.83 1.10
C ARG A 5 -6.33 12.52 2.47
N GLU A 6 -5.74 11.33 2.65
CA GLU A 6 -5.08 10.92 3.88
C GLU A 6 -3.82 11.74 4.21
N GLY A 7 -3.31 12.52 3.25
CA GLY A 7 -2.17 13.41 3.43
C GLY A 7 -2.50 14.79 3.97
N TYR A 8 -3.72 15.29 3.77
CA TYR A 8 -4.04 16.68 4.10
C TYR A 8 -3.71 17.09 5.55
N PRO A 9 -4.12 16.31 6.58
CA PRO A 9 -3.78 16.68 7.97
C PRO A 9 -2.27 16.67 8.23
N THR A 10 -1.56 15.65 7.73
CA THR A 10 -0.11 15.52 7.91
C THR A 10 0.63 16.67 7.22
N ILE A 11 0.26 16.99 5.99
CA ILE A 11 0.86 18.08 5.20
C ILE A 11 0.65 19.43 5.91
N LEU A 12 -0.58 19.69 6.38
CA LEU A 12 -0.89 20.94 7.09
C LEU A 12 -0.07 21.09 8.37
N ILE A 13 -0.03 20.05 9.21
CA ILE A 13 0.74 20.05 10.45
C ILE A 13 2.23 20.24 10.15
N THR A 14 2.77 19.48 9.18
CA THR A 14 4.18 19.60 8.78
C THR A 14 4.50 21.00 8.27
N PHE A 15 3.62 21.61 7.46
CA PHE A 15 3.79 22.98 6.97
C PHE A 15 3.87 23.98 8.13
N ILE A 16 2.93 23.91 9.09
CA ILE A 16 2.93 24.81 10.27
C ILE A 16 4.24 24.65 11.06
N ILE A 17 4.68 23.42 11.32
CA ILE A 17 5.92 23.15 12.05
C ILE A 17 7.13 23.73 11.31
N ILE A 18 7.21 23.54 9.99
CA ILE A 18 8.30 24.08 9.16
C ILE A 18 8.34 25.60 9.20
N VAL A 19 7.18 26.24 9.06
CA VAL A 19 7.09 27.71 9.15
C VAL A 19 7.58 28.18 10.52
N LEU A 20 7.16 27.54 11.60
CA LEU A 20 7.58 27.88 12.96
C LEU A 20 9.10 27.70 13.16
N ILE A 21 9.66 26.58 12.71
CA ILE A 21 11.11 26.30 12.81
C ILE A 21 11.91 27.39 12.08
N ASN A 22 11.54 27.70 10.84
CA ASN A 22 12.24 28.72 10.06
C ASN A 22 12.06 30.11 10.67
N PHE A 23 10.85 30.45 11.11
CA PHE A 23 10.61 31.72 11.79
C PHE A 23 11.49 31.89 13.05
N LEU A 24 11.52 30.85 13.91
CA LEU A 24 12.37 30.87 15.12
C LEU A 24 13.86 30.97 14.77
N CYS A 25 14.29 30.24 13.74
CA CYS A 25 15.69 30.30 13.26
C CYS A 25 16.05 31.72 12.78
N PHE A 26 15.22 32.34 11.94
CA PHE A 26 15.47 33.71 11.43
C PHE A 26 15.40 34.77 12.53
N TYR A 27 14.56 34.58 13.55
CA TYR A 27 14.50 35.46 14.70
C TYR A 27 15.70 35.34 15.62
N SER A 28 16.19 34.11 15.89
CA SER A 28 17.22 33.79 16.86
C SER A 28 18.64 34.07 16.35
N THR A 29 18.90 34.01 15.06
CA THR A 29 20.23 34.21 14.47
C THR A 29 20.16 34.94 13.15
N LYS A 30 21.14 35.81 12.90
CA LYS A 30 21.34 36.48 11.60
C LYS A 30 22.41 35.81 10.73
N LEU A 31 22.93 34.68 11.19
CA LEU A 31 23.98 33.94 10.48
C LEU A 31 23.41 33.15 9.33
N ILE A 32 23.63 33.61 8.10
CA ILE A 32 23.14 32.96 6.87
C ILE A 32 23.59 31.49 6.75
N PHE A 33 24.77 31.16 7.26
CA PHE A 33 25.32 29.80 7.26
C PHE A 33 24.52 28.81 8.12
N ILE A 34 23.66 29.30 9.04
CA ILE A 34 22.74 28.50 9.85
C ILE A 34 21.35 28.51 9.20
N GLN A 35 20.89 29.67 8.78
CA GLN A 35 19.54 29.82 8.20
C GLN A 35 19.36 29.05 6.92
N LEU A 36 20.32 29.11 5.98
CA LEU A 36 20.20 28.50 4.66
C LEU A 36 20.15 26.96 4.73
N PRO A 37 21.01 26.25 5.49
CA PRO A 37 20.91 24.79 5.63
C PRO A 37 19.57 24.34 6.26
N ILE A 38 19.07 25.05 7.27
CA ILE A 38 17.79 24.73 7.92
C ILE A 38 16.64 24.90 6.92
N LEU A 39 16.63 26.00 6.17
CA LEU A 39 15.63 26.25 5.13
C LEU A 39 15.66 25.15 4.06
N LEU A 40 16.83 24.82 3.53
CA LEU A 40 16.97 23.77 2.52
C LEU A 40 16.53 22.40 3.04
N PHE A 41 16.93 22.05 4.27
CA PHE A 41 16.52 20.79 4.89
C PHE A 41 14.99 20.70 5.05
N THR A 42 14.37 21.76 5.56
CA THR A 42 12.90 21.78 5.76
C THR A 42 12.13 21.75 4.45
N LEU A 43 12.63 22.38 3.39
CA LEU A 43 12.04 22.33 2.04
C LEU A 43 12.14 20.92 1.44
N ILE A 44 13.30 20.27 1.55
CA ILE A 44 13.49 18.88 1.09
C ILE A 44 12.56 17.93 1.87
N PHE A 45 12.50 18.09 3.19
CA PHE A 45 11.62 17.28 4.03
C PHE A 45 10.15 17.48 3.64
N PHE A 46 9.71 18.70 3.43
CA PHE A 46 8.35 19.00 2.99
C PHE A 46 8.04 18.39 1.63
N TYR A 47 8.98 18.47 0.68
CA TYR A 47 8.85 17.83 -0.61
C TYR A 47 8.68 16.31 -0.48
N LEU A 48 9.45 15.65 0.39
CA LEU A 48 9.33 14.20 0.63
C LEU A 48 7.95 13.82 1.20
N ILE A 49 7.38 14.65 2.08
CA ILE A 49 6.01 14.44 2.58
C ILE A 49 4.98 14.60 1.46
N LEU A 50 5.09 15.60 0.62
CA LEU A 50 4.21 15.77 -0.55
C LEU A 50 4.34 14.60 -1.52
N HIS A 51 5.57 14.16 -1.78
CA HIS A 51 5.87 13.02 -2.66
C HIS A 51 5.28 11.72 -2.12
N PHE A 52 5.35 11.50 -0.80
CA PHE A 52 4.76 10.32 -0.15
C PHE A 52 3.24 10.26 -0.36
N PHE A 53 2.54 11.37 -0.19
CA PHE A 53 1.08 11.44 -0.34
C PHE A 53 0.60 11.70 -1.78
N ARG A 54 1.47 11.51 -2.78
CA ARG A 54 1.05 11.65 -4.19
C ARG A 54 0.00 10.61 -4.57
N ASN A 55 -0.97 11.04 -5.37
CA ASN A 55 -2.07 10.19 -5.87
C ASN A 55 -2.06 10.23 -7.40
N PRO A 56 -1.29 9.38 -8.05
CA PRO A 56 -1.27 9.30 -9.52
C PRO A 56 -2.59 8.73 -10.03
N ILE A 57 -3.01 9.23 -11.20
CA ILE A 57 -4.04 8.59 -12.00
C ILE A 57 -3.33 7.51 -12.81
N ARG A 58 -3.92 6.32 -12.84
CA ARG A 58 -3.43 5.18 -13.61
C ARG A 58 -4.55 4.65 -14.46
N ASP A 59 -4.28 4.50 -15.75
CA ASP A 59 -5.21 3.92 -16.69
C ASP A 59 -4.90 2.43 -16.83
N VAL A 60 -5.86 1.59 -16.49
CA VAL A 60 -5.72 0.14 -16.59
C VAL A 60 -6.85 -0.38 -17.47
N GLU A 61 -6.50 -1.23 -18.41
CA GLU A 61 -7.48 -2.01 -19.13
C GLU A 61 -8.11 -3.04 -18.17
N ILE A 62 -9.40 -2.85 -17.87
CA ILE A 62 -10.13 -3.73 -16.96
C ILE A 62 -10.32 -5.09 -17.64
N ASN A 63 -9.79 -6.16 -17.03
CA ASN A 63 -9.92 -7.51 -17.53
C ASN A 63 -10.23 -8.49 -16.39
N ASN A 64 -11.38 -9.17 -16.48
CA ASN A 64 -11.82 -10.10 -15.44
C ASN A 64 -10.91 -11.32 -15.25
N LYS A 65 -10.03 -11.62 -16.22
CA LYS A 65 -9.03 -12.69 -16.11
C LYS A 65 -7.78 -12.27 -15.38
N HIS A 66 -7.49 -10.96 -15.30
CA HIS A 66 -6.26 -10.46 -14.71
C HIS A 66 -6.43 -10.19 -13.21
N ILE A 67 -5.40 -10.52 -12.46
CA ILE A 67 -5.19 -10.02 -11.11
C ILE A 67 -4.13 -8.94 -11.22
N ILE A 68 -4.52 -7.68 -11.01
CA ILE A 68 -3.59 -6.55 -11.05
C ILE A 68 -2.97 -6.31 -9.67
N ALA A 69 -1.80 -5.71 -9.67
CA ALA A 69 -1.09 -5.38 -8.44
C ALA A 69 -1.88 -4.36 -7.60
N PRO A 70 -2.12 -4.64 -6.31
CA PRO A 70 -2.82 -3.72 -5.42
C PRO A 70 -1.94 -2.57 -4.94
N SER A 71 -0.63 -2.57 -5.17
CA SER A 71 0.30 -1.53 -4.71
C SER A 71 1.55 -1.44 -5.56
N ASP A 72 2.23 -0.28 -5.48
CA ASP A 72 3.63 -0.16 -5.90
C ASP A 72 4.55 -0.92 -4.96
N GLY A 73 5.69 -1.36 -5.47
CA GLY A 73 6.74 -1.93 -4.63
C GLY A 73 7.66 -2.88 -5.35
N LYS A 74 8.26 -3.78 -4.58
CA LYS A 74 9.10 -4.87 -5.08
C LYS A 74 8.51 -6.19 -4.63
N LEU A 75 8.40 -7.17 -5.54
CA LEU A 75 7.97 -8.52 -5.19
C LEU A 75 9.07 -9.22 -4.39
N VAL A 76 8.80 -9.49 -3.12
CA VAL A 76 9.79 -10.05 -2.17
C VAL A 76 9.47 -11.48 -1.75
N VAL A 77 8.24 -11.96 -1.99
CA VAL A 77 7.82 -13.35 -1.76
C VAL A 77 6.97 -13.80 -2.92
N LEU A 78 7.22 -15.00 -3.39
CA LEU A 78 6.40 -15.74 -4.37
C LEU A 78 6.51 -17.21 -4.02
N GLU A 79 5.51 -17.76 -3.33
CA GLU A 79 5.54 -19.13 -2.83
C GLU A 79 4.13 -19.73 -2.74
N GLU A 80 4.05 -21.04 -2.69
CA GLU A 80 2.81 -21.75 -2.41
C GLU A 80 2.64 -21.90 -0.89
N VAL A 81 1.47 -21.51 -0.36
CA VAL A 81 1.17 -21.54 1.07
C VAL A 81 -0.25 -22.02 1.31
N PHE A 82 -0.52 -22.54 2.52
CA PHE A 82 -1.89 -22.76 3.00
C PHE A 82 -2.39 -21.49 3.70
N GLU A 83 -3.45 -20.87 3.15
CA GLU A 83 -4.05 -19.68 3.78
C GLU A 83 -5.03 -20.10 4.88
N ASN A 84 -4.70 -19.72 6.13
CA ASN A 84 -5.36 -20.24 7.34
C ASN A 84 -6.55 -19.40 7.82
N GLU A 85 -6.69 -18.14 7.39
CA GLU A 85 -7.67 -17.22 7.97
C GLU A 85 -9.05 -17.39 7.33
N PHE A 86 -9.13 -17.25 6.02
CA PHE A 86 -10.40 -17.25 5.29
C PHE A 86 -10.50 -18.28 4.18
N LEU A 87 -9.49 -18.38 3.31
CA LEU A 87 -9.56 -19.26 2.14
C LEU A 87 -9.56 -20.72 2.54
N LYS A 88 -8.77 -21.10 3.56
CA LYS A 88 -8.61 -22.49 4.07
C LYS A 88 -8.18 -23.46 2.98
N GLU A 89 -7.32 -23.00 2.08
CA GLU A 89 -6.82 -23.76 0.93
C GLU A 89 -5.39 -23.38 0.56
N ASN A 90 -4.73 -24.25 -0.24
CA ASN A 90 -3.43 -23.94 -0.82
C ASN A 90 -3.58 -22.91 -1.93
N CYS A 91 -2.77 -21.87 -1.89
CA CYS A 91 -2.78 -20.76 -2.81
C CYS A 91 -1.36 -20.24 -3.06
N PHE A 92 -1.16 -19.40 -4.05
CA PHE A 92 0.07 -18.62 -4.18
C PHE A 92 -0.01 -17.36 -3.32
N GLN A 93 1.05 -17.12 -2.55
CA GLN A 93 1.28 -15.84 -1.86
C GLN A 93 2.28 -15.01 -2.65
N LEU A 94 1.87 -13.81 -3.01
CA LEU A 94 2.71 -12.78 -3.60
C LEU A 94 2.82 -11.63 -2.62
N SER A 95 4.04 -11.29 -2.18
CA SER A 95 4.24 -10.21 -1.21
C SER A 95 4.99 -9.06 -1.85
N ILE A 96 4.38 -7.88 -1.81
CA ILE A 96 4.89 -6.65 -2.39
C ILE A 96 5.35 -5.73 -1.26
N PHE A 97 6.66 -5.49 -1.15
CA PHE A 97 7.23 -4.55 -0.20
C PHE A 97 7.19 -3.13 -0.76
N MET A 98 6.64 -2.20 0.02
CA MET A 98 6.51 -0.79 -0.33
C MET A 98 7.53 0.04 0.45
N SER A 99 8.52 0.59 -0.25
CA SER A 99 9.45 1.57 0.33
C SER A 99 8.74 2.92 0.54
N PRO A 100 9.23 3.79 1.43
CA PRO A 100 8.64 5.13 1.63
C PRO A 100 8.57 6.00 0.36
N LEU A 101 9.35 5.69 -0.67
CA LEU A 101 9.35 6.41 -1.95
C LEU A 101 8.30 5.91 -2.94
N ASN A 102 7.66 4.77 -2.68
CA ASN A 102 6.58 4.23 -3.52
C ASN A 102 5.27 4.99 -3.30
N VAL A 103 4.30 4.79 -4.21
CA VAL A 103 2.92 5.24 -3.99
C VAL A 103 2.26 4.32 -2.96
N HIS A 104 1.62 4.91 -1.95
CA HIS A 104 1.03 4.17 -0.83
C HIS A 104 -0.50 4.01 -0.91
N LYS A 105 -1.13 4.52 -1.95
CA LYS A 105 -2.49 4.17 -2.32
C LYS A 105 -2.54 2.70 -2.73
N GLN A 106 -3.62 2.02 -2.37
CA GLN A 106 -3.89 0.65 -2.81
C GLN A 106 -5.10 0.60 -3.72
N TRP A 107 -5.08 -0.38 -4.64
CA TRP A 107 -6.12 -0.63 -5.62
C TRP A 107 -6.70 -2.04 -5.45
N TYR A 108 -7.98 -2.20 -5.78
CA TYR A 108 -8.56 -3.53 -5.82
C TYR A 108 -7.95 -4.36 -6.95
N PRO A 109 -7.47 -5.59 -6.65
CA PRO A 109 -6.77 -6.41 -7.63
C PRO A 109 -7.68 -7.05 -8.69
N VAL A 110 -8.98 -7.23 -8.39
CA VAL A 110 -9.97 -7.88 -9.25
C VAL A 110 -11.32 -7.18 -9.15
N ASN A 111 -12.18 -7.42 -10.16
CA ASN A 111 -13.60 -7.06 -10.10
C ASN A 111 -14.35 -8.08 -9.27
N GLY A 112 -15.33 -7.65 -8.47
CA GLY A 112 -16.16 -8.58 -7.71
C GLY A 112 -16.89 -7.94 -6.53
N GLU A 113 -17.20 -8.78 -5.55
CA GLU A 113 -17.81 -8.39 -4.29
C GLU A 113 -16.89 -8.70 -3.13
N VAL A 114 -16.75 -7.77 -2.20
CA VAL A 114 -16.02 -7.97 -0.95
C VAL A 114 -16.84 -8.90 -0.05
N ILE A 115 -16.42 -10.16 0.08
CA ILE A 115 -17.11 -11.16 0.91
C ILE A 115 -16.57 -11.20 2.33
N TYR A 116 -15.38 -10.62 2.56
CA TYR A 116 -14.74 -10.54 3.86
C TYR A 116 -13.88 -9.27 3.96
N SER A 117 -13.97 -8.57 5.09
CA SER A 117 -13.10 -7.45 5.44
C SER A 117 -12.94 -7.43 6.95
N LYS A 118 -11.69 -7.54 7.45
CA LYS A 118 -11.40 -7.55 8.87
C LYS A 118 -10.07 -6.91 9.17
N ASN A 119 -10.06 -6.03 10.17
CA ASN A 119 -8.84 -5.47 10.75
C ASN A 119 -8.39 -6.34 11.92
N HIS A 120 -7.09 -6.51 12.06
CA HIS A 120 -6.47 -7.26 13.14
C HIS A 120 -5.44 -6.36 13.81
N ASP A 121 -5.57 -6.21 15.11
CA ASP A 121 -4.54 -5.57 15.92
C ASP A 121 -3.28 -6.44 15.93
N GLY A 122 -2.12 -5.81 16.04
CA GLY A 122 -0.87 -6.54 16.00
C GLY A 122 0.34 -5.69 16.39
N LYS A 123 1.51 -6.24 16.13
CA LYS A 123 2.81 -5.60 16.33
C LYS A 123 3.12 -4.65 15.15
N TYR A 124 4.26 -3.99 15.24
CA TYR A 124 4.82 -3.11 14.20
C TYR A 124 6.26 -3.54 13.89
N LEU A 125 6.43 -4.82 13.54
CA LEU A 125 7.70 -5.32 13.02
C LEU A 125 8.01 -4.65 11.67
N VAL A 126 9.28 -4.57 11.30
CA VAL A 126 9.65 -4.09 9.97
C VAL A 126 8.97 -4.93 8.88
N ALA A 127 8.43 -4.29 7.84
CA ALA A 127 7.52 -4.92 6.89
C ALA A 127 8.15 -6.08 6.08
N TRP A 128 9.48 -6.11 5.93
CA TRP A 128 10.19 -7.22 5.28
C TRP A 128 10.49 -8.41 6.21
N HIS A 129 10.18 -8.32 7.51
CA HIS A 129 10.37 -9.43 8.43
C HIS A 129 9.38 -10.55 8.09
N PRO A 130 9.81 -11.85 8.02
CA PRO A 130 8.92 -12.95 7.65
C PRO A 130 7.62 -13.04 8.49
N LYS A 131 7.71 -12.77 9.79
CA LYS A 131 6.55 -12.80 10.70
C LYS A 131 5.63 -11.58 10.59
N SER A 132 5.97 -10.55 9.80
CA SER A 132 5.12 -9.35 9.68
C SER A 132 3.74 -9.67 9.12
N SER A 133 3.62 -10.64 8.23
CA SER A 133 2.35 -11.08 7.64
C SER A 133 1.33 -11.63 8.65
N THR A 134 1.81 -12.13 9.77
CA THR A 134 0.98 -12.80 10.79
C THR A 134 0.91 -12.05 12.10
N GLU A 135 1.97 -11.34 12.49
CA GLU A 135 2.06 -10.70 13.81
C GLU A 135 1.79 -9.18 13.78
N ASN A 136 1.95 -8.50 12.64
CA ASN A 136 1.70 -7.07 12.56
C ASN A 136 0.21 -6.73 12.49
N GLU A 137 -0.11 -5.48 12.87
CA GLU A 137 -1.40 -4.87 12.53
C GLU A 137 -1.63 -5.04 11.03
N ARG A 138 -2.80 -5.56 10.67
CA ARG A 138 -3.13 -5.87 9.28
C ARG A 138 -4.63 -5.78 9.00
N SER A 139 -4.96 -5.58 7.76
CA SER A 139 -6.32 -5.66 7.25
C SER A 139 -6.40 -6.76 6.21
N THR A 140 -7.31 -7.70 6.37
CA THR A 140 -7.55 -8.80 5.42
C THR A 140 -8.83 -8.54 4.65
N ILE A 141 -8.75 -8.53 3.32
CA ILE A 141 -9.86 -8.29 2.40
C ILE A 141 -9.93 -9.46 1.42
N VAL A 142 -11.13 -10.02 1.24
CA VAL A 142 -11.38 -11.09 0.26
C VAL A 142 -12.45 -10.64 -0.73
N ILE A 143 -12.11 -10.73 -2.00
CA ILE A 143 -13.00 -10.40 -3.11
C ILE A 143 -13.36 -11.68 -3.83
N GLN A 144 -14.65 -11.88 -4.06
CA GLN A 144 -15.17 -12.95 -4.90
C GLN A 144 -15.54 -12.39 -6.28
N THR A 145 -14.95 -12.95 -7.32
CA THR A 145 -15.30 -12.60 -8.71
C THR A 145 -16.66 -13.18 -9.11
N LYS A 146 -17.18 -12.77 -10.27
CA LYS A 146 -18.42 -13.33 -10.83
C LYS A 146 -18.31 -14.84 -11.09
N GLU A 147 -17.11 -15.29 -11.43
CA GLU A 147 -16.76 -16.71 -11.70
C GLU A 147 -16.48 -17.50 -10.41
N LYS A 148 -16.88 -16.95 -9.23
CA LYS A 148 -16.67 -17.56 -7.91
C LYS A 148 -15.21 -17.76 -7.51
N GLN A 149 -14.25 -17.17 -8.20
CA GLN A 149 -12.85 -17.15 -7.77
C GLN A 149 -12.68 -16.20 -6.58
N ARG A 150 -11.84 -16.57 -5.62
CA ARG A 150 -11.57 -15.75 -4.44
C ARG A 150 -10.12 -15.26 -4.48
N VAL A 151 -9.96 -13.96 -4.37
CA VAL A 151 -8.67 -13.30 -4.23
C VAL A 151 -8.64 -12.61 -2.89
N LEU A 152 -7.66 -12.96 -2.06
CA LEU A 152 -7.44 -12.31 -0.77
C LEU A 152 -6.23 -11.40 -0.87
N PHE A 153 -6.32 -10.18 -0.34
CA PHE A 153 -5.15 -9.36 -0.11
C PHE A 153 -5.12 -8.80 1.32
N ARG A 154 -3.90 -8.68 1.87
CA ARG A 154 -3.65 -8.13 3.19
C ARG A 154 -2.85 -6.85 3.08
N GLN A 155 -3.34 -5.81 3.72
CA GLN A 155 -2.56 -4.63 4.03
C GLN A 155 -1.84 -4.89 5.35
N ILE A 156 -0.53 -4.73 5.40
CA ILE A 156 0.30 -5.06 6.56
C ILE A 156 1.08 -3.82 6.96
N ALA A 157 0.92 -3.37 8.21
CA ALA A 157 1.67 -2.26 8.77
C ALA A 157 3.16 -2.61 8.90
N GLY A 158 4.02 -1.60 8.80
CA GLY A 158 5.46 -1.73 9.07
C GLY A 158 5.86 -1.03 10.37
N ALA A 159 7.16 -0.97 10.66
CA ALA A 159 7.69 -0.37 11.90
C ALA A 159 7.33 1.13 12.05
N VAL A 160 7.22 1.86 10.97
CA VAL A 160 6.85 3.28 10.94
C VAL A 160 5.36 3.46 10.61
N ALA A 161 4.79 2.52 9.86
CA ALA A 161 3.39 2.51 9.47
C ALA A 161 2.52 2.08 10.64
N ARG A 162 1.90 3.05 11.32
CA ARG A 162 1.00 2.80 12.45
C ARG A 162 -0.48 2.96 12.09
N ARG A 163 -0.82 3.07 10.79
CA ARG A 163 -2.22 3.27 10.39
C ARG A 163 -2.50 2.72 9.01
N ILE A 164 -3.34 1.71 8.98
CA ILE A 164 -3.96 1.16 7.78
C ILE A 164 -5.32 1.81 7.59
N CYS A 165 -5.53 2.44 6.43
CA CYS A 165 -6.84 2.94 6.01
C CYS A 165 -7.43 1.90 5.04
N ASN A 166 -8.25 1.00 5.57
CA ASN A 166 -9.02 0.06 4.78
C ASN A 166 -10.38 0.70 4.43
N TYR A 167 -10.70 0.78 3.15
CA TYR A 167 -11.96 1.36 2.66
C TYR A 167 -12.98 0.29 2.25
N SER A 168 -12.67 -0.98 2.47
CA SER A 168 -13.51 -2.10 2.08
C SER A 168 -14.46 -2.52 3.19
N SER A 169 -15.72 -2.66 2.85
CA SER A 169 -16.74 -3.26 3.71
C SER A 169 -17.32 -4.51 3.05
N ARG A 170 -17.72 -5.49 3.86
CA ARG A 170 -18.39 -6.69 3.33
C ARG A 170 -19.67 -6.30 2.59
N GLY A 171 -19.84 -6.82 1.37
CA GLY A 171 -20.96 -6.52 0.48
C GLY A 171 -20.66 -5.44 -0.56
N ASP A 172 -19.51 -4.76 -0.46
CA ASP A 172 -19.13 -3.76 -1.45
C ASP A 172 -18.88 -4.40 -2.81
N LYS A 173 -19.45 -3.81 -3.86
CA LYS A 173 -19.12 -4.14 -5.26
C LYS A 173 -17.94 -3.30 -5.70
N VAL A 174 -16.87 -3.95 -6.09
CA VAL A 174 -15.59 -3.29 -6.40
C VAL A 174 -15.14 -3.63 -7.83
N ASN A 175 -14.44 -2.69 -8.43
CA ASN A 175 -13.81 -2.88 -9.73
C ASN A 175 -12.29 -2.76 -9.61
N GLN A 176 -11.56 -3.42 -10.50
CA GLN A 176 -10.12 -3.21 -10.69
C GLN A 176 -9.83 -1.71 -10.78
N ASN A 177 -8.67 -1.30 -10.28
CA ASN A 177 -8.22 0.10 -10.28
C ASN A 177 -9.03 1.07 -9.39
N MET A 178 -10.13 0.66 -8.77
CA MET A 178 -10.73 1.45 -7.69
C MET A 178 -9.84 1.43 -6.46
N GLU A 179 -9.90 2.51 -5.68
CA GLU A 179 -9.11 2.66 -4.45
C GLU A 179 -9.62 1.74 -3.34
N ALA A 180 -8.75 0.85 -2.85
CA ALA A 180 -9.04 -0.10 -1.78
C ALA A 180 -8.59 0.41 -0.40
N GLY A 181 -7.63 1.34 -0.36
CA GLY A 181 -7.11 1.87 0.90
C GLY A 181 -5.83 2.66 0.77
N PHE A 182 -5.25 2.98 1.93
CA PHE A 182 -3.98 3.69 2.06
C PHE A 182 -3.22 3.23 3.30
N ILE A 183 -1.90 3.01 3.19
CA ILE A 183 -1.06 2.70 4.35
C ILE A 183 -0.03 3.80 4.54
N LYS A 184 0.09 4.36 5.76
CA LYS A 184 1.00 5.47 6.06
C LYS A 184 2.38 4.94 6.48
N PHE A 185 3.45 5.30 5.75
CA PHE A 185 4.87 5.13 6.08
C PHE A 185 5.42 3.69 6.13
N GLY A 186 5.61 3.09 4.96
CA GLY A 186 6.31 1.83 4.78
C GLY A 186 5.48 0.60 5.17
N SER A 187 5.27 -0.28 4.23
CA SER A 187 4.29 -1.35 4.38
C SER A 187 4.57 -2.52 3.46
N ARG A 188 3.73 -3.53 3.57
CA ARG A 188 3.72 -4.70 2.70
C ARG A 188 2.28 -5.04 2.34
N ILE A 189 2.07 -5.48 1.12
CA ILE A 189 0.82 -6.09 0.69
C ILE A 189 1.10 -7.55 0.36
N ASP A 190 0.34 -8.46 0.96
CA ASP A 190 0.31 -9.87 0.56
C ASP A 190 -0.94 -10.12 -0.26
N VAL A 191 -0.79 -10.75 -1.42
CA VAL A 191 -1.88 -11.17 -2.30
C VAL A 191 -1.89 -12.68 -2.36
N PHE A 192 -3.04 -13.29 -2.02
CA PHE A 192 -3.24 -14.73 -2.08
C PHE A 192 -4.20 -15.04 -3.22
N ILE A 193 -3.74 -15.85 -4.14
CA ILE A 193 -4.43 -16.13 -5.38
C ILE A 193 -4.62 -17.63 -5.59
N PRO A 194 -5.68 -18.08 -6.29
CA PRO A 194 -5.93 -19.50 -6.52
C PRO A 194 -4.73 -20.20 -7.14
N LYS A 195 -4.40 -21.42 -6.66
CA LYS A 195 -3.26 -22.21 -7.14
C LYS A 195 -3.26 -22.47 -8.65
N LYS A 196 -4.43 -22.52 -9.30
CA LYS A 196 -4.55 -22.73 -10.74
C LYS A 196 -4.25 -21.49 -11.58
N SER A 197 -4.02 -20.32 -10.96
CA SER A 197 -3.71 -19.09 -11.67
C SER A 197 -2.34 -19.14 -12.33
N LYS A 198 -2.21 -18.50 -13.50
CA LYS A 198 -0.94 -18.39 -14.21
C LYS A 198 -0.20 -17.13 -13.76
N ILE A 199 0.88 -17.31 -13.00
CA ILE A 199 1.74 -16.21 -12.52
C ILE A 199 2.41 -15.51 -13.70
N LYS A 200 2.49 -14.17 -13.67
CA LYS A 200 3.06 -13.30 -14.72
C LYS A 200 4.27 -12.49 -14.26
N VAL A 201 4.63 -12.60 -13.00
CA VAL A 201 5.73 -11.86 -12.38
C VAL A 201 6.74 -12.82 -11.77
N SER A 202 7.95 -12.32 -11.56
CA SER A 202 9.06 -13.04 -10.94
C SER A 202 9.51 -12.39 -9.65
N LEU A 203 10.17 -13.17 -8.78
CA LEU A 203 10.75 -12.64 -7.55
C LEU A 203 11.73 -11.50 -7.87
N ASN A 204 11.67 -10.42 -7.11
CA ASN A 204 12.41 -9.18 -7.26
C ASN A 204 11.94 -8.21 -8.36
N ASP A 205 10.89 -8.53 -9.10
CA ASP A 205 10.31 -7.58 -10.05
C ASP A 205 9.85 -6.28 -9.35
N ILE A 206 9.98 -5.18 -10.07
CA ILE A 206 9.40 -3.89 -9.67
C ILE A 206 7.94 -3.89 -10.11
N ILE A 207 7.08 -3.69 -9.14
CA ILE A 207 5.64 -3.76 -9.29
C ILE A 207 5.05 -2.35 -9.29
N ILE A 208 4.16 -2.09 -10.24
CA ILE A 208 3.41 -0.84 -10.37
C ILE A 208 1.94 -1.15 -10.06
N GLY A 209 1.46 -0.65 -8.92
CA GLY A 209 0.09 -0.88 -8.47
C GLY A 209 -0.94 -0.32 -9.44
N GLY A 210 -2.01 -1.06 -9.68
CA GLY A 210 -3.02 -0.71 -10.67
C GLY A 210 -2.62 -0.98 -12.12
N GLU A 211 -1.35 -1.31 -12.44
CA GLU A 211 -0.87 -1.53 -13.81
C GLU A 211 -0.26 -2.92 -14.02
N THR A 212 0.60 -3.38 -13.12
CA THR A 212 1.26 -4.68 -13.26
C THR A 212 0.26 -5.82 -13.11
N ILE A 213 0.22 -6.73 -14.08
CA ILE A 213 -0.56 -7.97 -14.01
C ILE A 213 0.25 -8.98 -13.21
N LEU A 214 -0.22 -9.34 -12.02
CA LEU A 214 0.42 -10.34 -11.15
C LEU A 214 0.17 -11.76 -11.64
N ALA A 215 -1.05 -12.04 -12.08
CA ALA A 215 -1.45 -13.36 -12.57
C ALA A 215 -2.69 -13.29 -13.46
N GLU A 216 -2.95 -14.38 -14.18
CA GLU A 216 -4.21 -14.66 -14.86
C GLU A 216 -4.99 -15.73 -14.11
N LEU A 217 -6.26 -15.42 -13.81
CA LEU A 217 -7.20 -16.41 -13.24
C LEU A 217 -7.50 -17.50 -14.25
N TYR A 218 -7.61 -18.72 -13.78
CA TYR A 218 -8.16 -19.82 -14.56
C TYR A 218 -9.69 -19.73 -14.51
N ILE A 219 -10.28 -19.37 -15.64
CA ILE A 219 -11.74 -19.22 -15.83
C ILE A 219 -12.22 -20.34 -16.74
#